data_dba1f19159599c64934546027091ef2e
#
_entry.id   dba1f19159599c64934546027091ef2e
#
_cell.length_a   1.000
_cell.length_b   1.000
_cell.length_c   1.000
_cell.angle_alpha   90.00
_cell.angle_beta   90.00
_cell.angle_gamma   90.00
#
_symmetry.space_group_name_H-M   'P 1'
#
loop_
_entity.id
_entity.type
_entity.pdbx_description
1 polymer ?
#
loop_
_entity_poly.entity_id
_entity_poly.type
_entity_poly.pdbx_seq_one_letter_code
_entity_poly.pdbx_strand_id
1 'polypeptide(L)'
;MHMANERRRVPRYSAHIKASIKLPGGNTVLAVMVEDLCVLGCLLESAPTLEIHQECEFALTWKGREFQTPAVVAWRGEEGQVGLEFCNTVPANQQMLREICADFLMKPLVRLSRDHR
;
A
#
# COMPACT_ATOMS: atom_id res chain seq x y z
N MET A 1 17.85 -0.16 6.97
CA MET A 1 17.68 0.15 6.65
C MET A 1 17.58 1.32 6.12
N HIS A 2 18.17 1.96 5.99
CA HIS A 2 18.13 3.10 5.48
C HIS A 2 17.75 3.18 4.16
N MET A 3 17.64 2.18 3.60
CA MET A 3 17.21 2.18 2.32
C MET A 3 15.89 2.77 2.20
N ALA A 4 15.07 2.63 3.18
CA ALA A 4 13.76 3.20 3.13
C ALA A 4 13.81 4.68 2.96
N ASN A 5 14.77 5.30 3.57
CA ASN A 5 14.86 6.73 3.41
C ASN A 5 15.18 7.14 2.03
N GLU A 6 16.00 6.40 1.38
CA GLU A 6 16.33 6.77 0.05
C GLU A 6 15.23 6.61 -0.88
N ARG A 7 14.29 5.76 -0.56
CA ARG A 7 13.20 5.57 -1.44
C ARG A 7 12.14 6.55 -1.25
N ARG A 8 12.27 7.45 -0.33
CA ARG A 8 11.22 8.40 -0.09
C ARG A 8 11.20 9.53 -1.03
N ARG A 9 11.55 9.31 -2.26
CA ARG A 9 11.35 10.32 -3.24
C ARG A 9 9.91 10.51 -3.55
N VAL A 10 9.10 9.48 -3.31
CA VAL A 10 7.68 9.53 -3.60
C VAL A 10 6.95 9.70 -2.28
N PRO A 11 6.09 10.70 -2.16
CA PRO A 11 5.38 10.92 -0.90
C PRO A 11 4.57 9.72 -0.49
N ARG A 12 4.54 9.46 0.79
CA ARG A 12 3.73 8.42 1.37
C ARG A 12 2.75 9.04 2.33
N TYR A 13 1.56 8.50 2.36
CA TYR A 13 0.50 9.06 3.15
C TYR A 13 0.01 8.04 4.16
N SER A 14 -0.07 8.45 5.43
CA SER A 14 -0.62 7.58 6.45
C SER A 14 -2.04 7.23 6.09
N ALA A 15 -2.36 5.98 6.22
CA ALA A 15 -3.67 5.52 5.88
C ALA A 15 -4.09 4.49 6.91
N HIS A 16 -5.30 4.14 6.96
CA HIS A 16 -5.75 2.99 7.69
C HIS A 16 -6.90 2.50 6.86
N ILE A 17 -6.56 1.87 5.76
CA ILE A 17 -7.55 1.42 4.82
C ILE A 17 -7.54 -0.08 4.79
N LYS A 18 -8.71 -0.67 4.88
CA LYS A 18 -8.83 -2.11 4.71
C LYS A 18 -8.59 -2.44 3.24
N ALA A 19 -7.88 -3.52 3.02
CA ALA A 19 -7.58 -3.97 1.68
C ALA A 19 -7.58 -5.48 1.67
N SER A 20 -7.41 -6.05 0.50
CA SER A 20 -7.33 -7.48 0.38
C SER A 20 -6.17 -7.88 -0.52
N ILE A 21 -5.63 -9.05 -0.23
CA ILE A 21 -4.55 -9.63 -1.00
C ILE A 21 -5.04 -10.97 -1.50
N LYS A 22 -5.02 -11.18 -2.80
CA LYS A 22 -5.39 -12.45 -3.37
C LYS A 22 -4.14 -13.14 -3.85
N LEU A 23 -3.94 -14.36 -3.41
CA LEU A 23 -2.76 -15.12 -3.79
C LEU A 23 -3.00 -15.85 -5.09
N PRO A 24 -1.98 -15.96 -5.95
CA PRO A 24 -2.17 -16.62 -7.23
C PRO A 24 -2.43 -18.10 -7.06
N GLY A 25 -3.15 -18.64 -8.00
CA GLY A 25 -3.35 -20.07 -8.03
C GLY A 25 -4.38 -20.60 -7.09
N GLY A 26 -5.13 -19.74 -6.42
CA GLY A 26 -6.14 -20.23 -5.50
C GLY A 26 -7.18 -19.18 -5.24
N ASN A 27 -8.04 -19.50 -4.28
CA ASN A 27 -9.09 -18.58 -3.91
C ASN A 27 -8.82 -17.93 -2.57
N THR A 28 -7.60 -18.02 -2.10
CA THR A 28 -7.25 -17.45 -0.80
C THR A 28 -7.21 -15.95 -0.89
N VAL A 29 -7.96 -15.29 -0.03
CA VAL A 29 -7.99 -13.85 0.05
C VAL A 29 -7.69 -13.48 1.49
N LEU A 30 -6.68 -12.64 1.68
CA LEU A 30 -6.29 -12.20 3.00
C LEU A 30 -6.79 -10.78 3.22
N ALA A 31 -7.41 -10.56 4.36
CA ALA A 31 -7.83 -9.20 4.72
C ALA A 31 -6.64 -8.54 5.41
N VAL A 32 -6.29 -7.35 4.97
CA VAL A 32 -5.12 -6.66 5.50
C VAL A 32 -5.47 -5.20 5.74
N MET A 33 -4.60 -4.52 6.46
CA MET A 33 -4.77 -3.10 6.74
C MET A 33 -3.57 -2.36 6.18
N VAL A 34 -3.84 -1.36 5.36
CA VAL A 34 -2.79 -0.53 4.76
C VAL A 34 -2.43 0.56 5.75
N GLU A 35 -1.15 0.66 6.04
CA GLU A 35 -0.67 1.67 6.96
C GLU A 35 -0.16 2.90 6.21
N ASP A 36 0.57 2.69 5.14
CA ASP A 36 1.08 3.78 4.30
C ASP A 36 0.78 3.45 2.86
N LEU A 37 0.53 4.47 2.05
CA LEU A 37 0.19 4.29 0.66
C LEU A 37 0.91 5.32 -0.18
N CYS A 38 1.42 4.89 -1.34
CA CYS A 38 1.95 5.82 -2.33
C CYS A 38 1.70 5.21 -3.71
N VAL A 39 2.07 5.96 -4.74
CA VAL A 39 1.77 5.50 -6.09
C VAL A 39 2.62 4.30 -6.50
N LEU A 40 3.68 4.00 -5.78
CA LEU A 40 4.54 2.86 -6.10
C LEU A 40 4.21 1.62 -5.30
N GLY A 41 3.50 1.75 -4.19
CA GLY A 41 3.20 0.60 -3.36
C GLY A 41 2.60 0.99 -2.04
N CYS A 42 2.62 0.06 -1.10
CA CYS A 42 2.04 0.32 0.20
C CYS A 42 2.74 -0.50 1.28
N LEU A 43 2.50 -0.11 2.52
CA LEU A 43 2.96 -0.84 3.68
C LEU A 43 1.74 -1.40 4.38
N LEU A 44 1.75 -2.70 4.62
CA LEU A 44 0.68 -3.37 5.35
C LEU A 44 1.09 -3.52 6.80
N GLU A 45 0.14 -3.35 7.70
CA GLU A 45 0.45 -3.41 9.13
C GLU A 45 0.89 -4.80 9.56
N SER A 46 0.27 -5.81 9.02
CA SER A 46 0.61 -7.15 9.38
C SER A 46 0.10 -8.11 8.32
N ALA A 47 0.99 -8.89 7.77
CA ALA A 47 0.61 -9.92 6.81
C ALA A 47 1.65 -11.03 6.91
N PRO A 48 1.66 -11.75 8.03
CA PRO A 48 2.77 -12.66 8.33
C PRO A 48 2.91 -13.83 7.39
N THR A 49 1.87 -14.16 6.64
CA THR A 49 1.95 -15.29 5.74
C THR A 49 2.53 -14.93 4.37
N LEU A 50 2.76 -13.67 4.10
CA LEU A 50 3.35 -13.28 2.82
C LEU A 50 4.85 -13.31 2.90
N GLU A 51 5.50 -13.76 1.84
CA GLU A 51 6.95 -13.89 1.84
C GLU A 51 7.57 -13.00 0.80
N ILE A 52 8.83 -12.65 0.99
CA ILE A 52 9.57 -11.80 0.07
C ILE A 52 9.49 -12.39 -1.34
N HIS A 53 9.26 -11.52 -2.31
CA HIS A 53 9.16 -11.86 -3.74
C HIS A 53 7.88 -12.59 -4.11
N GLN A 54 6.98 -12.78 -3.17
CA GLN A 54 5.71 -13.42 -3.47
C GLN A 54 4.84 -12.47 -4.28
N GLU A 55 4.26 -12.97 -5.35
CA GLU A 55 3.35 -12.18 -6.17
C GLU A 55 1.95 -12.30 -5.64
N CYS A 56 1.18 -11.24 -5.80
CA CYS A 56 -0.18 -11.24 -5.32
C CYS A 56 -0.98 -10.18 -6.07
N GLU A 57 -2.26 -10.18 -5.82
CA GLU A 57 -3.15 -9.17 -6.39
C GLU A 57 -3.65 -8.32 -5.23
N PHE A 58 -3.38 -7.04 -5.28
CA PHE A 58 -3.78 -6.13 -4.22
C PHE A 58 -5.06 -5.40 -4.64
N ALA A 59 -5.98 -5.24 -3.71
CA ALA A 59 -7.22 -4.53 -3.99
C ALA A 59 -7.66 -3.73 -2.78
N LEU A 60 -8.19 -2.55 -3.04
CA LEU A 60 -8.84 -1.78 -1.99
C LEU A 60 -10.01 -1.02 -2.59
N THR A 61 -10.93 -0.62 -1.73
CA THR A 61 -12.05 0.20 -2.14
C THR A 61 -11.96 1.54 -1.43
N TRP A 62 -12.10 2.61 -2.19
CA TRP A 62 -12.03 3.95 -1.63
C TRP A 62 -13.18 4.76 -2.21
N LYS A 63 -14.08 5.16 -1.33
CA LYS A 63 -15.23 5.97 -1.75
C LYS A 63 -16.01 5.34 -2.88
N GLY A 64 -16.24 4.04 -2.74
CA GLY A 64 -17.05 3.31 -3.70
C GLY A 64 -16.33 2.90 -4.97
N ARG A 65 -15.04 3.22 -5.07
CA ARG A 65 -14.27 2.85 -6.26
C ARG A 65 -13.26 1.79 -5.87
N GLU A 66 -13.10 0.82 -6.74
CA GLU A 66 -12.18 -0.28 -6.45
C GLU A 66 -10.89 -0.12 -7.23
N PHE A 67 -9.77 -0.23 -6.52
CA PHE A 67 -8.45 -0.21 -7.11
C PHE A 67 -7.87 -1.61 -7.00
N GLN A 68 -7.41 -2.15 -8.10
CA GLN A 68 -6.77 -3.46 -8.10
C GLN A 68 -5.52 -3.40 -8.93
N THR A 69 -4.46 -4.06 -8.47
CA THR A 69 -3.23 -4.10 -9.22
C THR A 69 -2.39 -5.30 -8.79
N PRO A 70 -1.63 -5.87 -9.71
CA PRO A 70 -0.64 -6.86 -9.29
C PRO A 70 0.40 -6.21 -8.41
N ALA A 71 0.94 -6.99 -7.50
CA ALA A 71 1.94 -6.49 -6.57
C ALA A 71 2.88 -7.62 -6.21
N VAL A 72 4.03 -7.24 -5.65
CA VAL A 72 5.00 -8.20 -5.20
C VAL A 72 5.49 -7.76 -3.83
N VAL A 73 5.76 -8.73 -2.97
CA VAL A 73 6.26 -8.44 -1.65
C VAL A 73 7.72 -8.03 -1.78
N ALA A 74 8.01 -6.78 -1.47
CA ALA A 74 9.35 -6.24 -1.62
C ALA A 74 10.11 -6.20 -0.30
N TRP A 75 9.39 -6.23 0.82
CA TRP A 75 10.05 -6.06 2.11
C TRP A 75 9.19 -6.67 3.21
N ARG A 76 9.84 -7.21 4.21
CA ARG A 76 9.15 -7.72 5.38
C ARG A 76 9.82 -7.19 6.63
N GLY A 77 9.01 -6.78 7.60
CA GLY A 77 9.51 -6.34 8.88
C GLY A 77 9.47 -7.46 9.89
N GLU A 78 10.07 -7.20 11.04
CA GLU A 78 10.18 -8.23 12.06
C GLU A 78 8.86 -8.52 12.74
N GLU A 79 7.93 -7.60 12.68
CA GLU A 79 6.68 -7.78 13.37
C GLU A 79 5.54 -8.13 12.43
N GLY A 80 5.87 -8.64 11.26
CA GLY A 80 4.86 -9.05 10.31
C GLY A 80 4.45 -7.98 9.33
N GLN A 81 5.07 -6.82 9.39
CA GLN A 81 4.79 -5.77 8.43
C GLN A 81 5.30 -6.18 7.06
N VAL A 82 4.61 -5.75 6.03
CA VAL A 82 4.97 -6.15 4.67
C VAL A 82 4.88 -4.95 3.77
N GLY A 83 5.92 -4.73 2.98
CA GLY A 83 5.90 -3.69 1.96
C GLY A 83 5.61 -4.30 0.61
N LEU A 84 4.63 -3.76 -0.08
CA LEU A 84 4.26 -4.23 -1.41
C LEU A 84 4.67 -3.20 -2.44
N GLU A 85 5.19 -3.69 -3.55
CA GLU A 85 5.48 -2.86 -4.69
C GLU A 85 4.44 -3.17 -5.76
N PHE A 86 3.77 -2.15 -6.28
CA PHE A 86 2.76 -2.35 -7.31
C PHE A 86 3.46 -2.59 -8.65
N CYS A 87 2.92 -3.53 -9.41
CA CYS A 87 3.54 -3.93 -10.67
C CYS A 87 2.55 -3.74 -11.81
N ASN A 88 3.08 -3.36 -12.97
CA ASN A 88 2.25 -3.33 -14.19
C ASN A 88 0.93 -2.62 -14.00
N THR A 89 0.96 -1.53 -13.24
CA THR A 89 -0.26 -0.79 -12.97
C THR A 89 -0.67 -0.05 -14.23
N VAL A 90 -1.88 -0.31 -14.68
CA VAL A 90 -2.37 0.35 -15.89
C VAL A 90 -2.67 1.83 -15.61
N PRO A 91 -2.66 2.67 -16.65
CA PRO A 91 -2.81 4.11 -16.42
C PRO A 91 -4.05 4.52 -15.67
N ALA A 92 -5.18 3.85 -15.91
CA ALA A 92 -6.40 4.20 -15.19
C ALA A 92 -6.25 3.94 -13.70
N ASN A 93 -5.58 2.85 -13.33
CA ASN A 93 -5.34 2.54 -11.94
C ASN A 93 -4.34 3.50 -11.33
N GLN A 94 -3.35 3.93 -12.09
CA GLN A 94 -2.39 4.90 -11.59
C GLN A 94 -3.08 6.20 -11.29
N GLN A 95 -4.00 6.62 -12.14
CA GLN A 95 -4.73 7.85 -11.91
C GLN A 95 -5.60 7.72 -10.67
N MET A 96 -6.28 6.60 -10.51
CA MET A 96 -7.11 6.39 -9.34
C MET A 96 -6.26 6.43 -8.08
N LEU A 97 -5.09 5.82 -8.12
CA LEU A 97 -4.22 5.80 -6.96
C LEU A 97 -3.74 7.20 -6.61
N ARG A 98 -3.44 8.02 -7.62
CA ARG A 98 -3.07 9.40 -7.34
C ARG A 98 -4.21 10.15 -6.67
N GLU A 99 -5.45 9.87 -7.10
CA GLU A 99 -6.60 10.52 -6.50
C GLU A 99 -6.81 10.07 -5.06
N ILE A 100 -6.61 8.80 -4.79
CA ILE A 100 -6.72 8.30 -3.44
C ILE A 100 -5.67 8.95 -2.54
N CYS A 101 -4.44 9.03 -3.03
CA CYS A 101 -3.38 9.65 -2.25
C CYS A 101 -3.64 11.13 -2.01
N ALA A 102 -4.24 11.80 -2.99
CA ALA A 102 -4.58 13.20 -2.84
C ALA A 102 -5.62 13.40 -1.75
N ASP A 103 -6.55 12.46 -1.61
CA ASP A 103 -7.51 12.54 -0.52
C ASP A 103 -6.82 12.52 0.83
N PHE A 104 -5.79 11.70 0.96
CA PHE A 104 -5.06 11.65 2.21
C PHE A 104 -4.28 12.92 2.43
N LEU A 105 -3.78 13.50 1.37
CA LEU A 105 -3.05 14.74 1.52
C LEU A 105 -3.95 15.83 2.07
N MET A 106 -5.19 15.86 1.63
CA MET A 106 -6.08 16.88 2.11
C MET A 106 -6.51 16.65 3.55
N LYS A 107 -6.68 15.42 3.96
CA LYS A 107 -7.10 15.14 5.28
C LYS A 107 -6.06 15.27 6.34
N PRO A 108 -4.88 14.80 6.13
CA PRO A 108 -3.90 14.74 7.21
C PRO A 108 -3.10 16.00 7.42
N LEU A 109 -3.52 17.13 6.89
CA LEU A 109 -2.80 18.34 7.15
C LEU A 109 -2.61 18.57 8.63
N VAL A 110 -3.64 18.33 9.39
CA VAL A 110 -3.54 18.53 10.82
C VAL A 110 -2.55 17.57 11.41
N ARG A 111 -2.56 16.34 10.94
CA ARG A 111 -1.68 15.35 11.45
C ARG A 111 -0.25 15.66 11.12
N LEU A 112 -0.02 16.18 9.94
CA LEU A 112 1.31 16.54 9.58
C LEU A 112 1.85 17.63 10.45
N SER A 113 1.03 18.56 10.81
CA SER A 113 1.46 19.61 11.68
C SER A 113 1.91 19.07 12.99
N ARG A 114 1.20 18.11 13.51
CA ARG A 114 1.61 17.55 14.76
C ARG A 114 2.89 16.82 14.66
N ASP A 115 3.06 16.14 13.58
CA ASP A 115 4.23 15.33 13.43
C ASP A 115 5.46 16.13 13.31
N HIS A 116 5.30 17.33 12.96
CA HIS A 116 6.44 18.07 12.81
C HIS A 116 7.02 18.40 14.01
N ARG A 117 6.73 18.31 14.70
CA ARG A 117 7.37 18.58 15.75
C ARG A 117 8.08 18.29 16.09
#